data_d1787bd22dc9b03ba0665f16959a7571
#
_entry.id   d1787bd22dc9b03ba0665f16959a7571
#
_cell.length_a   1.000
_cell.length_b   1.000
_cell.length_c   1.000
_cell.angle_alpha   90.00
_cell.angle_beta   90.00
_cell.angle_gamma   90.00
#
_symmetry.space_group_name_H-M   'P 1'
#
loop_
_entity.id
_entity.type
_entity.pdbx_description
1 polymer ?
#
loop_
_entity_poly.entity_id
_entity_poly.type
_entity_poly.pdbx_seq_one_letter_code
_entity_poly.pdbx_strand_id
1 'polypeptide(L)'
;MEHHGNKTQFYSRSDHMYHYKSELPKSLQPFVNYVFSSGGYIGDDFKSFNTKYRNAIKKLLPNGYEIHSWNKGHYYCSAVIKDTDGRFIYMSISDVRYLPNEWVNNILIRTMKHDKDWTGGMNHHTDLVNFTKDIEKLY
;
A
#
# COMPACT_ATOMS: atom_id res chain seq x y z
N MET A 1 10.37 -25.50 -14.41
CA MET A 1 10.05 -25.70 -12.98
C MET A 1 9.52 -24.41 -12.37
N GLU A 2 8.48 -24.50 -11.61
CA GLU A 2 7.86 -23.33 -11.01
C GLU A 2 8.62 -22.86 -9.79
N HIS A 3 8.67 -21.54 -9.65
CA HIS A 3 9.25 -20.92 -8.48
C HIS A 3 8.21 -20.84 -7.37
N HIS A 4 8.40 -21.64 -6.33
CA HIS A 4 7.44 -21.67 -5.22
C HIS A 4 7.20 -20.31 -4.60
N GLY A 5 8.21 -19.44 -4.53
CA GLY A 5 8.06 -18.10 -4.00
C GLY A 5 7.08 -17.24 -4.81
N ASN A 6 7.01 -17.45 -6.13
CA ASN A 6 6.08 -16.73 -6.99
C ASN A 6 4.67 -17.30 -6.95
N LYS A 7 4.51 -18.51 -6.45
CA LYS A 7 3.22 -19.16 -6.27
C LYS A 7 2.61 -18.91 -4.90
N THR A 8 3.30 -18.18 -4.05
CA THR A 8 2.74 -17.81 -2.74
C THR A 8 1.52 -16.95 -2.93
N GLN A 9 0.41 -17.38 -2.35
CA GLN A 9 -0.86 -16.68 -2.43
C GLN A 9 -1.07 -15.77 -1.22
N PHE A 10 -1.79 -14.70 -1.46
CA PHE A 10 -2.30 -13.87 -0.39
C PHE A 10 -3.73 -13.47 -0.72
N TYR A 11 -4.53 -13.24 0.32
CA TYR A 11 -5.93 -12.90 0.17
C TYR A 11 -6.11 -11.39 -0.03
N SER A 12 -6.92 -11.02 -1.02
CA SER A 12 -7.28 -9.63 -1.29
C SER A 12 -8.64 -9.31 -0.70
N ARG A 13 -8.75 -8.23 0.07
CA ARG A 13 -10.03 -7.76 0.58
C ARG A 13 -10.85 -7.02 -0.47
N SER A 14 -10.18 -6.35 -1.41
CA SER A 14 -10.88 -5.49 -2.35
C SER A 14 -11.78 -6.26 -3.30
N ASP A 15 -11.38 -7.47 -3.69
CA ASP A 15 -12.15 -8.29 -4.62
C ASP A 15 -12.43 -9.70 -4.09
N HIS A 16 -12.08 -9.97 -2.85
CA HIS A 16 -12.29 -11.27 -2.19
C HIS A 16 -11.66 -12.44 -2.95
N MET A 17 -10.48 -12.21 -3.54
CA MET A 17 -9.74 -13.20 -4.30
C MET A 17 -8.37 -13.44 -3.72
N TYR A 18 -7.82 -14.64 -4.00
CA TYR A 18 -6.42 -14.91 -3.73
C TYR A 18 -5.58 -14.47 -4.92
N HIS A 19 -4.47 -13.84 -4.62
CA HIS A 19 -3.50 -13.39 -5.60
C HIS A 19 -2.17 -14.10 -5.39
N TYR A 20 -1.34 -14.10 -6.40
CA TYR A 20 -0.01 -14.66 -6.32
C TYR A 20 1.02 -13.58 -6.04
N LYS A 21 2.06 -13.94 -5.29
CA LYS A 21 3.19 -13.06 -5.00
C LYS A 21 3.77 -12.44 -6.27
N SER A 22 3.83 -13.21 -7.38
CA SER A 22 4.37 -12.73 -8.64
C SER A 22 3.61 -11.55 -9.24
N GLU A 23 2.39 -11.29 -8.80
CA GLU A 23 1.59 -10.15 -9.27
C GLU A 23 2.01 -8.83 -8.61
N LEU A 24 2.84 -8.88 -7.59
CA LEU A 24 3.33 -7.71 -6.90
C LEU A 24 4.59 -7.16 -7.56
N PRO A 25 4.88 -5.86 -7.37
CA PRO A 25 6.18 -5.32 -7.77
C PRO A 25 7.33 -6.15 -7.19
N LYS A 26 8.37 -6.35 -7.98
CA LYS A 26 9.51 -7.19 -7.56
C LYS A 26 10.13 -6.72 -6.25
N SER A 27 10.17 -5.41 -6.02
CA SER A 27 10.74 -4.84 -4.80
C SER A 27 9.98 -5.25 -3.54
N LEU A 28 8.71 -5.63 -3.66
CA LEU A 28 7.88 -6.02 -2.52
C LEU A 28 7.70 -7.53 -2.39
N GLN A 29 8.03 -8.30 -3.42
CA GLN A 29 7.86 -9.76 -3.36
C GLN A 29 8.55 -10.42 -2.17
N PRO A 30 9.78 -10.01 -1.78
CA PRO A 30 10.44 -10.62 -0.63
C PRO A 30 9.72 -10.41 0.71
N PHE A 31 8.79 -9.45 0.76
CA PHE A 31 8.06 -9.16 1.99
C PHE A 31 6.77 -9.99 2.13
N VAL A 32 6.32 -10.64 1.08
CA VAL A 32 5.17 -11.55 1.18
C VAL A 32 5.62 -12.72 2.07
N ASN A 33 4.84 -13.04 3.08
CA ASN A 33 5.20 -13.99 4.13
C ASN A 33 6.36 -13.54 5.02
N TYR A 34 6.80 -12.28 4.87
CA TYR A 34 7.74 -11.74 5.83
C TYR A 34 7.02 -11.61 7.16
N VAL A 35 7.47 -12.41 8.10
CA VAL A 35 7.00 -12.26 9.47
C VAL A 35 8.04 -11.38 10.14
N PHE A 36 7.66 -10.15 10.45
CA PHE A 36 8.53 -9.31 11.20
C PHE A 36 8.88 -10.04 12.50
N SER A 37 10.14 -10.34 12.66
CA SER A 37 10.60 -10.94 13.90
C SER A 37 10.35 -9.95 15.03
N SER A 38 10.42 -10.41 16.28
CA SER A 38 10.15 -9.56 17.43
C SER A 38 10.90 -8.23 17.34
N GLY A 39 10.16 -7.16 17.20
CA GLY A 39 10.71 -5.82 17.05
C GLY A 39 11.14 -5.46 15.63
N GLY A 40 11.04 -6.36 14.68
CA GLY A 40 11.51 -6.14 13.31
C GLY A 40 10.77 -5.07 12.54
N TYR A 41 9.60 -4.66 12.95
CA TYR A 41 8.86 -3.59 12.32
C TYR A 41 9.15 -2.21 12.91
N ILE A 42 10.12 -2.12 13.78
CA ILE A 42 10.65 -0.85 14.26
C ILE A 42 12.15 -0.82 13.98
N GLY A 43 12.71 0.40 13.98
CA GLY A 43 14.13 0.56 13.70
C GLY A 43 14.44 0.34 12.22
N ASP A 44 15.53 -0.35 11.94
CA ASP A 44 16.04 -0.48 10.57
C ASP A 44 15.13 -1.32 9.68
N ASP A 45 14.52 -2.38 10.21
CA ASP A 45 13.58 -3.20 9.45
C ASP A 45 12.37 -2.39 9.01
N PHE A 46 11.85 -1.58 9.91
CA PHE A 46 10.73 -0.71 9.57
C PHE A 46 11.13 0.35 8.56
N LYS A 47 12.30 0.94 8.70
CA LYS A 47 12.81 1.95 7.75
C LYS A 47 12.96 1.34 6.37
N SER A 48 13.54 0.16 6.26
CA SER A 48 13.72 -0.53 5.01
C SER A 48 12.37 -0.84 4.36
N PHE A 49 11.44 -1.38 5.12
CA PHE A 49 10.07 -1.64 4.65
C PHE A 49 9.42 -0.36 4.13
N ASN A 50 9.47 0.69 4.93
CA ASN A 50 8.80 1.96 4.60
C ASN A 50 9.34 2.56 3.31
N THR A 51 10.67 2.55 3.12
CA THR A 51 11.30 3.06 1.91
C THR A 51 10.90 2.26 0.69
N LYS A 52 10.93 0.93 0.79
CA LYS A 52 10.57 0.06 -0.33
C LYS A 52 9.08 0.17 -0.67
N TYR A 53 8.24 0.27 0.34
CA TYR A 53 6.81 0.40 0.15
C TYR A 53 6.47 1.72 -0.55
N ARG A 54 7.06 2.82 -0.10
CA ARG A 54 6.90 4.12 -0.72
C ARG A 54 7.31 4.08 -2.20
N ASN A 55 8.46 3.48 -2.49
CA ASN A 55 8.95 3.38 -3.87
C ASN A 55 8.01 2.53 -4.73
N ALA A 56 7.45 1.47 -4.18
CA ALA A 56 6.50 0.63 -4.90
C ALA A 56 5.19 1.38 -5.18
N ILE A 57 4.65 2.07 -4.19
CA ILE A 57 3.44 2.89 -4.38
C ILE A 57 3.69 3.94 -5.45
N LYS A 58 4.85 4.59 -5.43
CA LYS A 58 5.21 5.58 -6.43
C LYS A 58 5.17 5.01 -7.85
N LYS A 59 5.66 3.79 -8.03
CA LYS A 59 5.64 3.10 -9.33
C LYS A 59 4.24 2.67 -9.75
N LEU A 60 3.35 2.42 -8.79
CA LEU A 60 1.97 2.00 -9.08
C LEU A 60 1.02 3.16 -9.33
N LEU A 61 1.44 4.39 -9.07
CA LEU A 61 0.58 5.53 -9.32
C LEU A 61 0.32 5.69 -10.82
N PRO A 62 -0.91 6.04 -11.22
CA PRO A 62 -1.18 6.37 -12.62
C PRO A 62 -0.34 7.54 -13.10
N ASN A 63 -0.15 7.64 -14.41
CA ASN A 63 0.60 8.74 -15.00
C ASN A 63 0.07 10.10 -14.54
N GLY A 64 0.98 10.97 -14.12
CA GLY A 64 0.62 12.31 -13.68
C GLY A 64 0.23 12.41 -12.22
N TYR A 65 0.04 11.27 -11.54
CA TYR A 65 -0.16 11.26 -10.09
C TYR A 65 1.19 11.36 -9.40
N GLU A 66 1.19 11.97 -8.21
CA GLU A 66 2.42 12.09 -7.42
C GLU A 66 2.14 11.94 -5.93
N ILE A 67 3.13 11.53 -5.19
CA ILE A 67 3.07 11.52 -3.74
C ILE A 67 3.30 12.96 -3.26
N HIS A 68 2.26 13.56 -2.69
CA HIS A 68 2.32 14.91 -2.16
C HIS A 68 3.01 14.95 -0.80
N SER A 69 2.68 13.97 0.05
CA SER A 69 3.36 13.80 1.34
C SER A 69 3.32 12.34 1.74
N TRP A 70 4.29 11.94 2.54
CA TRP A 70 4.43 10.58 3.04
C TRP A 70 4.71 10.62 4.53
N ASN A 71 3.86 9.94 5.31
CA ASN A 71 3.98 9.91 6.76
C ASN A 71 4.55 8.56 7.21
N LYS A 72 5.67 8.60 7.90
CA LYS A 72 6.34 7.42 8.47
C LYS A 72 5.88 7.21 9.90
N GLY A 73 4.68 6.71 10.10
CA GLY A 73 4.26 6.28 11.42
C GLY A 73 5.10 5.07 11.87
N HIS A 74 5.11 4.79 13.17
CA HIS A 74 5.91 3.67 13.69
C HIS A 74 5.43 2.31 13.16
N TYR A 75 4.14 2.14 13.01
CA TYR A 75 3.54 0.84 12.76
C TYR A 75 2.79 0.76 11.46
N TYR A 76 2.57 1.88 10.83
CA TYR A 76 1.89 1.97 9.53
C TYR A 76 2.47 3.14 8.76
N CYS A 77 2.07 3.25 7.50
CA CYS A 77 2.37 4.44 6.73
C CYS A 77 1.11 4.98 6.08
N SER A 78 1.11 6.27 5.84
CA SER A 78 0.03 6.95 5.16
C SER A 78 0.62 7.97 4.20
N ALA A 79 -0.18 8.36 3.24
CA ALA A 79 0.26 9.31 2.23
C ALA A 79 -0.90 10.18 1.78
N VAL A 80 -0.56 11.36 1.30
CA VAL A 80 -1.44 12.20 0.51
C VAL A 80 -0.92 12.15 -0.92
N ILE A 81 -1.78 11.76 -1.83
CA ILE A 81 -1.47 11.64 -3.25
C ILE A 81 -2.22 12.73 -3.99
N LYS A 82 -1.60 13.29 -5.01
CA LYS A 82 -2.17 14.33 -5.84
C LYS A 82 -2.39 13.76 -7.24
N ASP A 83 -3.60 13.90 -7.77
CA ASP A 83 -3.90 13.42 -9.12
C ASP A 83 -3.53 14.47 -10.18
N THR A 84 -3.82 14.16 -11.43
CA THR A 84 -3.47 15.03 -12.56
C THR A 84 -4.19 16.37 -12.55
N ASP A 85 -5.35 16.44 -11.89
CA ASP A 85 -6.16 17.66 -11.80
C ASP A 85 -5.89 18.43 -10.49
N GLY A 86 -4.90 18.00 -9.73
CA GLY A 86 -4.55 18.65 -8.48
C GLY A 86 -5.45 18.29 -7.30
N ARG A 87 -6.27 17.24 -7.44
CA ARG A 87 -7.13 16.76 -6.35
C ARG A 87 -6.34 15.82 -5.46
N PHE A 88 -6.75 15.74 -4.21
CA PHE A 88 -6.01 14.99 -3.20
C PHE A 88 -6.68 13.68 -2.85
N ILE A 89 -5.87 12.68 -2.57
CA ILE A 89 -6.29 11.33 -2.19
C ILE A 89 -5.48 10.92 -0.97
N TYR A 90 -6.17 10.45 0.06
CA TYR A 90 -5.53 9.87 1.23
C TYR A 90 -5.38 8.36 1.04
N MET A 91 -4.23 7.82 1.44
CA MET A 91 -4.05 6.37 1.55
C MET A 91 -3.38 6.01 2.85
N SER A 92 -3.70 4.83 3.37
CA SER A 92 -3.01 4.28 4.54
C SER A 92 -3.06 2.76 4.51
N ILE A 93 -2.14 2.16 5.24
CA ILE A 93 -2.14 0.71 5.46
C ILE A 93 -2.31 0.43 6.96
N SER A 94 -2.75 -0.79 7.26
CA SER A 94 -2.92 -1.23 8.64
C SER A 94 -1.58 -1.34 9.36
N ASP A 95 -1.65 -1.34 10.67
CA ASP A 95 -0.48 -1.47 11.52
C ASP A 95 0.21 -2.81 11.28
N VAL A 96 1.35 -2.78 10.61
CA VAL A 96 2.09 -3.99 10.22
C VAL A 96 2.64 -4.75 11.42
N ARG A 97 2.71 -4.14 12.59
CA ARG A 97 3.15 -4.79 13.81
C ARG A 97 2.15 -5.86 14.28
N TYR A 98 0.86 -5.57 14.15
CA TYR A 98 -0.21 -6.48 14.56
C TYR A 98 -0.80 -7.25 13.40
N LEU A 99 -0.75 -6.68 12.21
CA LEU A 99 -1.37 -7.25 11.01
C LEU A 99 -0.33 -7.28 9.88
N PRO A 100 0.72 -8.10 10.02
CA PRO A 100 1.89 -8.01 9.14
C PRO A 100 1.62 -8.28 7.67
N ASN A 101 0.51 -8.94 7.31
CA ASN A 101 0.18 -9.20 5.91
C ASN A 101 -0.87 -8.24 5.35
N GLU A 102 -1.35 -7.28 6.15
CA GLU A 102 -2.39 -6.35 5.68
C GLU A 102 -1.86 -5.30 4.71
N TRP A 103 -0.55 -5.06 4.72
CA TRP A 103 0.05 -4.06 3.83
C TRP A 103 -0.12 -4.38 2.33
N VAL A 104 -0.37 -5.63 1.98
CA VAL A 104 -0.58 -6.05 0.59
C VAL A 104 -2.06 -6.09 0.21
N ASN A 105 -2.94 -6.36 1.16
CA ASN A 105 -4.33 -6.70 0.85
C ASN A 105 -5.38 -5.80 1.52
N ASN A 106 -4.94 -4.78 2.23
CA ASN A 106 -5.89 -3.88 2.91
C ASN A 106 -5.35 -2.46 2.94
N ILE A 107 -5.43 -1.81 1.81
CA ILE A 107 -5.02 -0.42 1.67
C ILE A 107 -6.30 0.42 1.65
N LEU A 108 -6.38 1.39 2.56
CA LEU A 108 -7.48 2.34 2.57
C LEU A 108 -7.15 3.50 1.65
N ILE A 109 -8.09 3.86 0.79
CA ILE A 109 -8.00 5.06 -0.04
C ILE A 109 -9.31 5.84 0.04
N ARG A 110 -9.21 7.17 -0.02
CA ARG A 110 -10.38 8.04 -0.04
C ARG A 110 -10.04 9.40 -0.62
N THR A 111 -11.05 10.09 -1.08
CA THR A 111 -10.88 11.46 -1.57
C THR A 111 -10.69 12.42 -0.41
N MET A 112 -10.03 13.55 -0.70
CA MET A 112 -9.81 14.63 0.27
C MET A 112 -10.18 15.97 -0.39
N LYS A 113 -10.82 16.85 0.38
CA LYS A 113 -11.16 18.19 -0.11
C LYS A 113 -9.92 19.09 -0.25
N HIS A 114 -8.93 18.85 0.59
CA HIS A 114 -7.64 19.55 0.58
C HIS A 114 -6.60 18.64 1.24
N ASP A 115 -5.34 19.02 1.21
CA ASP A 115 -4.23 18.16 1.64
C ASP A 115 -4.14 17.90 3.16
N LYS A 116 -5.04 18.49 3.93
CA LYS A 116 -5.13 18.27 5.38
C LYS A 116 -6.53 17.82 5.81
N ASP A 117 -7.30 17.30 4.88
CA ASP A 117 -8.64 16.77 5.17
C ASP A 117 -8.53 15.35 5.72
N TRP A 118 -8.32 15.26 7.03
CA TRP A 118 -8.12 13.98 7.70
C TRP A 118 -9.43 13.26 8.05
N THR A 119 -10.57 13.89 7.80
CA THR A 119 -11.87 13.36 8.23
C THR A 119 -12.89 13.19 7.11
N GLY A 120 -12.56 13.62 5.90
CA GLY A 120 -13.52 13.63 4.82
C GLY A 120 -13.50 12.37 3.97
N GLY A 121 -14.50 12.26 3.09
CA GLY A 121 -14.56 11.23 2.08
C GLY A 121 -15.06 9.89 2.58
N MET A 122 -15.47 9.07 1.62
CA MET A 122 -15.89 7.70 1.87
C MET A 122 -14.67 6.77 1.77
N ASN A 123 -14.48 5.92 2.77
CA ASN A 123 -13.39 4.96 2.77
C ASN A 123 -13.63 3.88 1.73
N HIS A 124 -12.62 3.63 0.91
CA HIS A 124 -12.57 2.52 -0.02
C HIS A 124 -11.36 1.66 0.33
N HIS A 125 -11.46 0.37 0.09
CA HIS A 125 -10.37 -0.55 0.33
C HIS A 125 -9.88 -1.12 -0.99
N THR A 126 -8.57 -1.21 -1.12
CA THR A 126 -7.90 -1.78 -2.28
C THR A 126 -6.73 -2.64 -1.81
N ASP A 127 -5.98 -3.15 -2.74
CA ASP A 127 -4.77 -3.92 -2.47
C ASP A 127 -3.69 -3.52 -3.47
N LEU A 128 -2.48 -4.05 -3.30
CA LEU A 128 -1.37 -3.69 -4.19
C LEU A 128 -1.58 -4.17 -5.62
N VAL A 129 -2.29 -5.26 -5.82
CA VAL A 129 -2.57 -5.78 -7.17
C VAL A 129 -3.51 -4.86 -7.93
N ASN A 130 -4.52 -4.32 -7.24
CA ASN A 130 -5.57 -3.51 -7.85
C ASN A 130 -5.39 -2.00 -7.63
N PHE A 131 -4.31 -1.60 -6.98
CA PHE A 131 -4.12 -0.22 -6.54
C PHE A 131 -4.29 0.80 -7.66
N THR A 132 -3.60 0.57 -8.77
CA THR A 132 -3.59 1.53 -9.89
C THR A 132 -4.99 1.78 -10.44
N LYS A 133 -5.74 0.72 -10.71
CA LYS A 133 -7.08 0.88 -11.28
C LYS A 133 -8.06 1.45 -10.27
N ASP A 134 -7.92 1.08 -8.99
CA ASP A 134 -8.87 1.51 -7.97
C ASP A 134 -8.68 2.98 -7.62
N ILE A 135 -7.44 3.45 -7.58
CA ILE A 135 -7.17 4.86 -7.27
C ILE A 135 -7.66 5.79 -8.40
N GLU A 136 -7.59 5.32 -9.64
CA GLU A 136 -8.11 6.09 -10.78
C GLU A 136 -9.62 6.30 -10.73
N LYS A 137 -10.34 5.44 -10.04
CA LYS A 137 -11.80 5.48 -9.95
C LYS A 137 -12.33 6.38 -8.86
N LEU A 138 -11.47 6.94 -8.01
CA LEU A 138 -11.93 7.73 -6.87
C LEU A 138 -12.60 9.04 -7.25
N TYR A 139 -12.17 9.65 -8.32
CA TYR A 139 -12.75 10.91 -8.82
C TYR A 139 -13.42 10.75 -10.15
#